data_7fbcc3894f4d2c108ceba65433f0bfc6
#
_entry.id   7fbcc3894f4d2c108ceba65433f0bfc6
#
_cell.length_a   1.000
_cell.length_b   1.000
_cell.length_c   1.000
_cell.angle_alpha   90.00
_cell.angle_beta   90.00
_cell.angle_gamma   90.00
#
_symmetry.space_group_name_H-M   'P 1'
#
loop_
_entity.id
_entity.type
_entity.pdbx_description
1 polymer ?
#
loop_
_entity_poly.entity_id
_entity_poly.type
_entity_poly.pdbx_seq_one_letter_code
_entity_poly.pdbx_strand_id
1 'polypeptide(L)'
;RLGFNYDVNGDRSTIIRGGSGIFTGRIPFAWLGYAFYNDGVGYGAFDVNNVAGKNVGDVLKDGAKTFAFNNGQKSLTQVDAMANNFKMPQVWRSSLAVDKTVNGYKITLEGIYTKTLSDLKFQMVNLKDSVKYYSYDTQRQMPIYLSGGTSGQKLNTSFSNAYELANTSEGH
;
A
#
# COMPACT_ATOMS: atom_id res chain seq x y z
N ARG A 1 -0.97 15.92 20.22
CA ARG A 1 -2.05 15.24 20.96
C ARG A 1 -2.46 16.08 22.14
N LEU A 2 -3.75 16.28 22.30
CA LEU A 2 -4.35 16.93 23.47
C LEU A 2 -5.35 15.93 24.06
N GLY A 3 -5.48 15.92 25.38
CA GLY A 3 -6.46 15.10 26.09
C GLY A 3 -6.86 15.76 27.39
N PHE A 4 -8.06 15.51 27.82
CA PHE A 4 -8.57 15.97 29.09
C PHE A 4 -9.42 14.90 29.76
N ASN A 5 -9.51 15.02 31.06
CA ASN A 5 -10.37 14.22 31.91
C ASN A 5 -10.89 15.12 33.04
N TYR A 6 -12.18 15.33 33.07
CA TYR A 6 -12.82 16.26 34.00
C TYR A 6 -13.89 15.58 34.81
N ASP A 7 -13.75 15.61 36.14
CA ASP A 7 -14.75 15.16 37.08
C ASP A 7 -15.70 16.31 37.38
N VAL A 8 -16.95 16.19 36.93
CA VAL A 8 -17.95 17.27 37.02
C VAL A 8 -18.33 17.58 38.45
N ASN A 9 -18.48 16.56 39.29
CA ASN A 9 -19.00 16.66 40.67
C ASN A 9 -17.89 16.52 41.73
N GLY A 10 -16.69 16.13 41.37
CA GLY A 10 -15.59 15.85 42.28
C GLY A 10 -15.70 14.53 43.04
N ASP A 11 -16.73 13.75 42.76
CA ASP A 11 -17.05 12.46 43.44
C ASP A 11 -16.90 11.26 42.50
N ARG A 12 -16.44 11.48 41.28
CA ARG A 12 -16.28 10.51 40.19
C ARG A 12 -17.61 9.90 39.71
N SER A 13 -18.74 10.50 40.10
CA SER A 13 -20.04 10.05 39.61
C SER A 13 -20.28 10.41 38.14
N THR A 14 -19.69 11.54 37.69
CA THR A 14 -19.81 11.97 36.30
C THR A 14 -18.45 12.49 35.82
N ILE A 15 -17.87 11.79 34.83
CA ILE A 15 -16.57 12.13 34.24
C ILE A 15 -16.75 12.42 32.76
N ILE A 16 -16.24 13.54 32.30
CA ILE A 16 -16.13 13.88 30.88
C ILE A 16 -14.68 13.76 30.49
N ARG A 17 -14.41 12.92 29.50
CA ARG A 17 -13.06 12.72 28.98
C ARG A 17 -13.04 12.81 27.46
N GLY A 18 -11.94 13.29 26.93
CA GLY A 18 -11.79 13.41 25.50
C GLY A 18 -10.36 13.69 25.09
N GLY A 19 -10.17 13.62 23.80
CA GLY A 19 -8.87 13.90 23.23
C GLY A 19 -8.94 14.14 21.72
N SER A 20 -7.93 14.83 21.22
CA SER A 20 -7.75 15.07 19.80
C SER A 20 -6.28 15.01 19.44
N GLY A 21 -5.97 14.53 18.24
CA GLY A 21 -4.60 14.48 17.78
C GLY A 21 -4.43 13.99 16.36
N ILE A 22 -3.26 14.30 15.81
CA ILE A 22 -2.81 13.74 14.54
C ILE A 22 -1.92 12.55 14.85
N PHE A 23 -2.22 11.44 14.20
CA PHE A 23 -1.50 10.19 14.35
C PHE A 23 -0.88 9.81 13.01
N THR A 24 0.44 9.61 13.02
CA THR A 24 1.19 9.15 11.86
C THR A 24 1.40 7.64 11.95
N GLY A 25 0.97 6.94 10.92
CA GLY A 25 1.16 5.51 10.77
C GLY A 25 2.50 5.15 10.15
N ARG A 26 2.77 3.86 10.07
CA ARG A 26 3.92 3.30 9.35
C ARG A 26 3.44 2.62 8.08
N ILE A 27 4.27 2.64 7.06
CA ILE A 27 4.06 1.83 5.86
C ILE A 27 4.80 0.50 6.00
N PRO A 28 4.37 -0.55 5.29
CA PRO A 28 5.13 -1.79 5.20
C PRO A 28 6.54 -1.51 4.65
N PHE A 29 7.57 -1.94 5.35
CA PHE A 29 8.96 -1.73 4.91
C PHE A 29 9.26 -2.37 3.55
N ALA A 30 8.53 -3.44 3.21
CA ALA A 30 8.65 -4.08 1.90
C ALA A 30 8.39 -3.10 0.74
N TRP A 31 7.43 -2.19 0.88
CA TRP A 31 7.12 -1.22 -0.17
C TRP A 31 8.22 -0.19 -0.37
N LEU A 32 8.85 0.26 0.73
CA LEU A 32 10.03 1.10 0.66
C LEU A 32 11.22 0.32 0.07
N GLY A 33 11.38 -0.94 0.48
CA GLY A 33 12.41 -1.81 -0.05
C GLY A 33 12.29 -2.02 -1.55
N TYR A 34 11.07 -2.21 -2.05
CA TYR A 34 10.83 -2.34 -3.48
C TYR A 34 11.16 -1.06 -4.25
N ALA A 35 10.77 0.11 -3.75
CA ALA A 35 11.12 1.39 -4.38
C ALA A 35 12.63 1.65 -4.39
N PHE A 36 13.36 1.13 -3.41
CA PHE A 36 14.82 1.23 -3.37
C PHE A 36 15.51 0.20 -4.25
N TYR A 37 14.93 -1.00 -4.37
CA TYR A 37 15.54 -2.15 -5.04
C TYR A 37 15.21 -2.22 -6.53
N ASN A 38 13.96 -1.92 -6.92
CA ASN A 38 13.47 -1.98 -8.28
C ASN A 38 13.59 -0.61 -8.96
N ASP A 39 14.81 -0.08 -9.08
CA ASP A 39 15.08 1.22 -9.69
C ASP A 39 15.06 1.21 -11.22
N GLY A 40 14.94 0.02 -11.82
CA GLY A 40 14.96 -0.17 -13.27
C GLY A 40 16.34 -0.14 -13.92
N VAL A 41 17.38 0.14 -13.16
CA VAL A 41 18.78 0.28 -13.66
C VAL A 41 19.73 -0.67 -12.93
N GLY A 42 19.75 -0.62 -11.60
CA GLY A 42 20.70 -1.37 -10.75
C GLY A 42 20.38 -2.84 -10.61
N TYR A 43 19.13 -3.24 -10.82
CA TYR A 43 18.67 -4.61 -10.70
C TYR A 43 18.07 -5.13 -12.00
N GLY A 44 18.50 -6.33 -12.40
CA GLY A 44 17.95 -7.06 -13.53
C GLY A 44 17.66 -8.51 -13.16
N ALA A 45 16.63 -9.08 -13.72
CA ALA A 45 16.28 -10.48 -13.55
C ALA A 45 16.51 -11.27 -14.85
N PHE A 46 16.99 -12.49 -14.71
CA PHE A 46 17.08 -13.47 -15.78
C PHE A 46 16.23 -14.68 -15.45
N ASP A 47 15.39 -15.09 -16.40
CA ASP A 47 14.60 -16.30 -16.26
C ASP A 47 15.37 -17.49 -16.83
N VAL A 48 15.63 -18.47 -15.96
CA VAL A 48 16.34 -19.71 -16.32
C VAL A 48 15.46 -20.95 -16.24
N ASN A 49 14.15 -20.79 -16.08
CA ASN A 49 13.20 -21.88 -15.80
C ASN A 49 13.09 -22.89 -16.98
N ASN A 50 13.39 -22.47 -18.20
CA ASN A 50 13.21 -23.28 -19.41
C ASN A 50 14.53 -23.56 -20.15
N VAL A 51 15.65 -23.58 -19.45
CA VAL A 51 16.94 -23.90 -20.10
C VAL A 51 17.07 -25.42 -20.21
N ALA A 52 16.80 -25.94 -21.38
CA ALA A 52 16.85 -27.38 -21.65
C ALA A 52 18.22 -27.98 -21.30
N GLY A 53 18.22 -29.12 -20.60
CA GLY A 53 19.43 -29.85 -20.25
C GLY A 53 20.27 -29.25 -19.13
N LYS A 54 19.75 -28.20 -18.44
CA LYS A 54 20.42 -27.59 -17.29
C LYS A 54 19.68 -27.89 -15.98
N ASN A 55 20.42 -27.97 -14.91
CA ASN A 55 19.89 -28.24 -13.57
C ASN A 55 20.58 -27.41 -12.48
N VAL A 56 20.11 -27.58 -11.24
CA VAL A 56 20.66 -26.83 -10.09
C VAL A 56 22.17 -27.06 -9.91
N GLY A 57 22.66 -28.25 -10.24
CA GLY A 57 24.10 -28.58 -10.17
C GLY A 57 24.94 -27.71 -11.13
N ASP A 58 24.42 -27.42 -12.33
CA ASP A 58 25.08 -26.53 -13.28
C ASP A 58 25.11 -25.08 -12.76
N VAL A 59 24.01 -24.63 -12.15
CA VAL A 59 23.95 -23.30 -11.51
C VAL A 59 24.99 -23.16 -10.39
N LEU A 60 25.13 -24.18 -9.57
CA LEU A 60 26.09 -24.18 -8.46
C LEU A 60 27.55 -24.20 -8.94
N LYS A 61 27.81 -24.91 -10.06
CA LYS A 61 29.14 -25.02 -10.64
C LYS A 61 29.62 -23.69 -11.22
N ASP A 62 28.76 -23.00 -11.96
CA ASP A 62 29.12 -21.77 -12.68
C ASP A 62 28.88 -20.50 -11.82
N GLY A 63 28.21 -20.65 -10.69
CA GLY A 63 27.69 -19.53 -9.90
C GLY A 63 26.43 -18.94 -10.52
N ALA A 64 25.42 -18.69 -9.70
CA ALA A 64 24.08 -18.31 -10.14
C ALA A 64 24.04 -17.10 -11.08
N LYS A 65 24.85 -16.09 -10.82
CA LYS A 65 24.92 -14.86 -11.64
C LYS A 65 25.45 -15.12 -13.04
N THR A 66 26.58 -15.83 -13.15
CA THR A 66 27.22 -16.17 -14.43
C THR A 66 26.35 -17.12 -15.23
N PHE A 67 25.77 -18.12 -14.57
CA PHE A 67 24.84 -19.07 -15.19
C PHE A 67 23.62 -18.33 -15.78
N ALA A 68 22.99 -17.45 -15.01
CA ALA A 68 21.84 -16.70 -15.45
C ALA A 68 22.16 -15.79 -16.63
N PHE A 69 23.30 -15.11 -16.61
CA PHE A 69 23.75 -14.26 -17.71
C PHE A 69 23.96 -15.03 -19.01
N ASN A 70 24.57 -16.23 -18.94
CA ASN A 70 24.91 -17.02 -20.11
C ASN A 70 23.76 -17.86 -20.66
N ASN A 71 22.83 -18.29 -19.80
CA ASN A 71 21.80 -19.28 -20.13
C ASN A 71 20.37 -18.78 -19.97
N GLY A 72 20.16 -17.67 -19.25
CA GLY A 72 18.84 -17.14 -18.98
C GLY A 72 18.38 -16.14 -20.05
N GLN A 73 17.07 -15.99 -20.15
CA GLN A 73 16.47 -14.90 -20.90
C GLN A 73 16.31 -13.69 -19.97
N LYS A 74 16.70 -12.53 -20.44
CA LYS A 74 16.52 -11.28 -19.71
C LYS A 74 15.02 -11.00 -19.55
N SER A 75 14.54 -11.03 -18.32
CA SER A 75 13.18 -10.60 -18.01
C SER A 75 13.05 -9.08 -18.09
N LEU A 76 11.86 -8.63 -18.44
CA LEU A 76 11.56 -7.21 -18.34
C LEU A 76 11.61 -6.79 -16.86
N THR A 77 12.34 -5.71 -16.60
CA THR A 77 12.54 -5.20 -15.23
C THR A 77 11.29 -4.51 -14.72
N GLN A 78 10.93 -4.80 -13.46
CA GLN A 78 9.94 -4.03 -12.72
C GLN A 78 10.58 -2.74 -12.21
N VAL A 79 9.80 -1.66 -12.20
CA VAL A 79 10.21 -0.38 -11.62
C VAL A 79 9.21 0.01 -10.57
N ASP A 80 9.71 0.31 -9.37
CA ASP A 80 8.91 0.80 -8.26
C ASP A 80 9.43 2.16 -7.84
N ALA A 81 8.60 3.17 -8.00
CA ALA A 81 8.94 4.54 -7.68
C ALA A 81 8.16 5.04 -6.46
N MET A 82 8.64 6.10 -5.87
CA MET A 82 7.95 6.83 -4.82
C MET A 82 7.74 8.27 -5.27
N ALA A 83 6.53 8.78 -5.06
CA ALA A 83 6.22 10.18 -5.41
C ALA A 83 7.13 11.14 -4.62
N ASN A 84 7.59 12.21 -5.29
CA ASN A 84 8.52 13.17 -4.70
C ASN A 84 7.97 13.87 -3.44
N ASN A 85 6.65 13.99 -3.34
CA ASN A 85 5.96 14.60 -2.21
C ASN A 85 5.36 13.57 -1.25
N PHE A 86 5.83 12.33 -1.27
CA PHE A 86 5.33 11.26 -0.45
C PHE A 86 5.41 11.59 1.05
N LYS A 87 4.33 11.31 1.76
CA LYS A 87 4.19 11.48 3.21
C LYS A 87 3.72 10.18 3.85
N MET A 88 4.16 9.93 5.07
CA MET A 88 3.62 8.83 5.87
C MET A 88 2.11 9.00 6.10
N PRO A 89 1.34 7.92 6.19
CA PRO A 89 -0.10 7.99 6.39
C PRO A 89 -0.42 8.71 7.70
N GLN A 90 -1.39 9.61 7.64
CA GLN A 90 -1.81 10.42 8.77
C GLN A 90 -3.32 10.46 8.91
N VAL A 91 -3.78 10.36 10.13
CA VAL A 91 -5.18 10.51 10.50
C VAL A 91 -5.33 11.53 11.62
N TRP A 92 -6.34 12.36 11.53
CA TRP A 92 -6.81 13.15 12.65
C TRP A 92 -7.93 12.38 13.35
N ARG A 93 -7.74 12.11 14.64
CA ARG A 93 -8.74 11.42 15.45
C ARG A 93 -9.09 12.27 16.66
N SER A 94 -10.39 12.39 16.92
CA SER A 94 -10.93 13.03 18.11
C SER A 94 -11.92 12.08 18.78
N SER A 95 -11.93 12.07 20.09
CA SER A 95 -12.92 11.33 20.88
C SER A 95 -13.46 12.19 22.01
N LEU A 96 -14.72 11.95 22.35
CA LEU A 96 -15.38 12.52 23.51
C LEU A 96 -16.21 11.41 24.18
N ALA A 97 -16.04 11.26 25.46
CA ALA A 97 -16.79 10.28 26.24
C ALA A 97 -17.34 10.90 27.52
N VAL A 98 -18.49 10.41 27.94
CA VAL A 98 -19.12 10.73 29.21
C VAL A 98 -19.32 9.41 29.96
N ASP A 99 -18.72 9.30 31.14
CA ASP A 99 -18.91 8.21 32.07
C ASP A 99 -19.83 8.68 33.19
N LYS A 100 -20.91 7.96 33.47
CA LYS A 100 -21.85 8.26 34.57
C LYS A 100 -22.13 7.03 35.41
N THR A 101 -22.02 7.20 36.70
CA THR A 101 -22.39 6.14 37.68
C THR A 101 -23.77 6.44 38.28
N VAL A 102 -24.71 5.53 38.13
CA VAL A 102 -26.07 5.64 38.66
C VAL A 102 -26.42 4.34 39.38
N ASN A 103 -26.75 4.42 40.65
CA ASN A 103 -27.14 3.26 41.47
C ASN A 103 -26.15 2.07 41.39
N GLY A 104 -24.86 2.36 41.39
CA GLY A 104 -23.81 1.34 41.28
C GLY A 104 -23.49 0.85 39.84
N TYR A 105 -24.28 1.26 38.83
CA TYR A 105 -24.05 0.95 37.45
C TYR A 105 -23.23 2.06 36.77
N LYS A 106 -22.16 1.69 36.06
CA LYS A 106 -21.38 2.61 35.25
C LYS A 106 -21.86 2.57 33.81
N ILE A 107 -22.29 3.71 33.31
CA ILE A 107 -22.73 3.92 31.92
C ILE A 107 -21.70 4.79 31.22
N THR A 108 -21.20 4.35 30.08
CA THR A 108 -20.26 5.12 29.23
C THR A 108 -20.88 5.36 27.87
N LEU A 109 -20.90 6.61 27.45
CA LEU A 109 -21.21 7.00 26.07
C LEU A 109 -19.96 7.62 25.46
N GLU A 110 -19.49 7.08 24.32
CA GLU A 110 -18.32 7.55 23.63
C GLU A 110 -18.60 7.81 22.15
N GLY A 111 -18.17 8.95 21.66
CA GLY A 111 -18.14 9.32 20.24
C GLY A 111 -16.70 9.43 19.74
N ILE A 112 -16.41 8.82 18.60
CA ILE A 112 -15.09 8.90 17.95
C ILE A 112 -15.28 9.44 16.54
N TYR A 113 -14.49 10.46 16.21
CA TYR A 113 -14.39 11.00 14.86
C TYR A 113 -12.99 10.77 14.32
N THR A 114 -12.89 10.24 13.11
CA THR A 114 -11.60 10.03 12.43
C THR A 114 -11.68 10.61 11.02
N LYS A 115 -10.67 11.40 10.67
CA LYS A 115 -10.49 11.95 9.32
C LYS A 115 -9.11 11.58 8.82
N THR A 116 -9.05 10.94 7.67
CA THR A 116 -7.79 10.68 6.97
C THR A 116 -7.25 11.98 6.39
N LEU A 117 -6.01 12.33 6.72
CA LEU A 117 -5.30 13.50 6.19
C LEU A 117 -4.41 13.11 5.01
N SER A 118 -3.80 11.94 5.09
CA SER A 118 -2.96 11.36 4.05
C SER A 118 -3.03 9.86 4.17
N ASP A 119 -3.37 9.18 3.09
CA ASP A 119 -3.35 7.73 3.01
C ASP A 119 -2.42 7.28 1.89
N LEU A 120 -2.18 6.00 1.81
CA LEU A 120 -1.29 5.39 0.84
C LEU A 120 -2.07 4.99 -0.40
N LYS A 121 -1.50 5.29 -1.55
CA LYS A 121 -1.96 4.81 -2.84
C LYS A 121 -0.82 4.13 -3.56
N PHE A 122 -1.01 2.87 -3.91
CA PHE A 122 -0.07 2.11 -4.73
C PHE A 122 -0.72 1.89 -6.10
N GLN A 123 -0.18 2.49 -7.12
CA GLN A 123 -0.78 2.48 -8.45
C GLN A 123 0.19 2.01 -9.51
N MET A 124 -0.32 1.26 -10.49
CA MET A 124 0.45 0.90 -11.68
C MET A 124 0.42 2.06 -12.66
N VAL A 125 1.59 2.64 -12.96
CA VAL A 125 1.72 3.82 -13.82
C VAL A 125 2.10 3.49 -15.26
N ASN A 126 2.48 2.23 -15.55
CA ASN A 126 2.84 1.79 -16.89
C ASN A 126 1.65 1.19 -17.66
N LEU A 127 0.45 1.75 -17.48
CA LEU A 127 -0.75 1.34 -18.19
C LEU A 127 -1.35 2.51 -18.95
N LYS A 128 -1.91 2.22 -20.12
CA LYS A 128 -2.71 3.18 -20.88
C LYS A 128 -4.07 3.36 -20.21
N ASP A 129 -4.63 4.55 -20.26
CA ASP A 129 -5.93 4.89 -19.64
C ASP A 129 -7.15 4.22 -20.32
N SER A 130 -6.93 3.40 -21.34
CA SER A 130 -8.02 2.67 -22.01
C SER A 130 -8.45 1.45 -21.21
N VAL A 131 -9.39 1.64 -20.32
CA VAL A 131 -9.99 0.57 -19.53
C VAL A 131 -11.21 0.01 -20.29
N LYS A 132 -11.26 -1.30 -20.42
CA LYS A 132 -12.51 -2.00 -20.82
C LYS A 132 -13.26 -2.41 -19.57
N TYR A 133 -14.57 -2.25 -19.59
CA TYR A 133 -15.43 -2.67 -18.49
C TYR A 133 -16.09 -3.99 -18.80
N TYR A 134 -16.04 -4.91 -17.86
CA TYR A 134 -16.80 -6.15 -17.88
C TYR A 134 -18.04 -5.98 -17.01
N SER A 135 -19.20 -6.26 -17.56
CA SER A 135 -20.48 -6.20 -16.83
C SER A 135 -20.83 -7.58 -16.34
N TYR A 136 -20.92 -7.77 -15.03
CA TYR A 136 -21.47 -8.99 -14.43
C TYR A 136 -23.00 -9.01 -14.53
N ASP A 137 -23.59 -7.82 -14.43
CA ASP A 137 -25.01 -7.56 -14.55
C ASP A 137 -25.24 -6.11 -15.01
N THR A 138 -26.49 -5.65 -15.01
CA THR A 138 -26.86 -4.29 -15.43
C THR A 138 -26.33 -3.18 -14.53
N GLN A 139 -25.86 -3.49 -13.33
CA GLN A 139 -25.49 -2.50 -12.32
C GLN A 139 -24.01 -2.55 -11.92
N ARG A 140 -23.35 -3.72 -12.10
CA ARG A 140 -21.97 -3.93 -11.65
C ARG A 140 -21.02 -4.03 -12.83
N GLN A 141 -20.14 -3.04 -12.93
CA GLN A 141 -19.09 -3.00 -13.93
C GLN A 141 -17.72 -3.10 -13.24
N MET A 142 -16.86 -3.99 -13.72
CA MET A 142 -15.50 -4.11 -13.24
C MET A 142 -14.53 -3.66 -14.34
N PRO A 143 -13.58 -2.75 -14.04
CA PRO A 143 -12.55 -2.39 -15.00
C PRO A 143 -11.65 -3.60 -15.26
N ILE A 144 -11.47 -3.94 -16.52
CA ILE A 144 -10.56 -5.01 -16.94
C ILE A 144 -9.45 -4.41 -17.76
N TYR A 145 -8.24 -4.57 -17.27
CA TYR A 145 -7.03 -4.36 -18.05
C TYR A 145 -6.72 -5.68 -18.76
N LEU A 146 -7.09 -5.79 -20.02
CA LEU A 146 -6.98 -7.04 -20.80
C LEU A 146 -5.54 -7.54 -20.80
N SER A 147 -5.32 -8.71 -20.23
CA SER A 147 -4.02 -9.37 -20.14
C SER A 147 -3.57 -10.06 -21.44
N GLY A 148 -4.45 -10.22 -22.39
CA GLY A 148 -4.14 -10.85 -23.67
C GLY A 148 -3.32 -9.94 -24.58
N GLY A 149 -2.02 -10.22 -24.72
CA GLY A 149 -1.13 -9.40 -25.54
C GLY A 149 -0.76 -8.09 -24.88
N THR A 150 -0.19 -8.19 -23.70
CA THR A 150 0.11 -7.10 -22.76
C THR A 150 0.97 -5.96 -23.27
N SER A 151 1.70 -6.12 -24.37
CA SER A 151 2.51 -5.03 -24.96
C SER A 151 1.66 -3.87 -25.46
N GLY A 152 0.43 -4.12 -25.92
CA GLY A 152 -0.46 -3.07 -26.41
C GLY A 152 -1.08 -2.17 -25.33
N GLN A 153 -1.00 -2.56 -24.08
CA GLN A 153 -1.59 -1.80 -22.96
C GLN A 153 -0.57 -1.04 -22.12
N LYS A 154 0.71 -1.34 -22.29
CA LYS A 154 1.78 -0.65 -21.59
C LYS A 154 2.11 0.67 -22.29
N LEU A 155 2.39 1.70 -21.48
CA LEU A 155 2.96 2.97 -21.99
C LEU A 155 4.39 2.76 -22.46
N ASN A 156 5.17 1.99 -21.71
CA ASN A 156 6.53 1.63 -22.05
C ASN A 156 6.69 0.10 -21.99
N THR A 157 7.02 -0.49 -23.13
CA THR A 157 7.19 -1.95 -23.27
C THR A 157 8.57 -2.45 -22.85
N SER A 158 9.52 -1.55 -22.56
CA SER A 158 10.85 -1.90 -22.07
C SER A 158 10.85 -2.35 -20.60
N PHE A 159 9.75 -2.08 -19.89
CA PHE A 159 9.57 -2.48 -18.50
C PHE A 159 8.44 -3.51 -18.37
N SER A 160 8.54 -4.33 -17.35
CA SER A 160 7.46 -5.26 -16.97
C SER A 160 6.28 -4.49 -16.42
N ASN A 161 6.37 -4.13 -15.17
CA ASN A 161 5.41 -3.29 -14.46
C ASN A 161 6.13 -2.07 -13.93
N ALA A 162 5.43 -0.97 -13.81
CA ALA A 162 5.94 0.19 -13.10
C ALA A 162 4.88 0.63 -12.10
N TYR A 163 5.27 0.71 -10.84
CA TYR A 163 4.40 1.09 -9.74
C TYR A 163 4.89 2.39 -9.12
N GLU A 164 3.96 3.16 -8.64
CA GLU A 164 4.23 4.35 -7.86
C GLU A 164 3.53 4.27 -6.51
N LEU A 165 4.29 4.49 -5.45
CA LEU A 165 3.79 4.72 -4.12
C LEU A 165 3.56 6.22 -3.93
N ALA A 166 2.31 6.62 -3.83
CA ALA A 166 1.87 8.00 -3.70
C ALA A 166 0.92 8.17 -2.52
N ASN A 167 0.47 9.39 -2.29
CA ASN A 167 -0.54 9.69 -1.29
C ASN A 167 -1.91 9.97 -1.92
N THR A 168 -2.93 9.71 -1.15
CA THR A 168 -4.30 10.15 -1.39
C THR A 168 -4.88 10.79 -0.13
N SER A 169 -5.83 11.70 -0.30
CA SER A 169 -6.64 12.23 0.81
C SER A 169 -8.01 11.56 0.89
N GLU A 170 -8.30 10.67 -0.04
CA GLU A 170 -9.53 9.88 -0.04
C GLU A 170 -9.35 8.78 1.02
N GLY A 171 -10.00 8.97 2.17
CA GLY A 171 -10.13 7.92 3.18
C GLY A 171 -11.07 6.84 2.69
N HIS A 172 -10.69 5.59 2.88
CA HIS A 172 -11.54 4.42 2.68
C HIS A 172 -12.18 4.02 3.99
#